data_ae70dff96882f9f893eaffe7a8bbbfa1
#
_entry.id   ae70dff96882f9f893eaffe7a8bbbfa1
#
_cell.length_a   1.000
_cell.length_b   1.000
_cell.length_c   1.000
_cell.angle_alpha   90.00
_cell.angle_beta   90.00
_cell.angle_gamma   90.00
#
_symmetry.space_group_name_H-M   'P 1'
#
loop_
_entity.id
_entity.type
_entity.pdbx_description
1 polymer ?
#
loop_
_entity_poly.entity_id
_entity_poly.type
_entity_poly.pdbx_seq_one_letter_code
_entity_poly.pdbx_strand_id
1 'polypeptide(L)'
;MIVALKFILVAFVSYFIGTINFSKILSWYVRHKDITKIGSGNPGTMNMLRSYGFGLALLTFVAEVAKAGLTCLIFKLCFPEFGQLIYFFAGLFIMIGYIFPVWSKFKGGKGVACFAGVFLFSNLWYVALAWFAICFVLLIFIDYGCIISFTYIGGLAIGYTIYVWLEGVAYAWAITVIIWVLFALMIFKHHGNIKRLFNHTENKIDFKGKLKKVFCHKKGEQIIEEECVDQKPETEIVIEPKPTNQQTDSEVQKPQDEETPKQD
;
A
#
# COMPACT_ATOMS: atom_id res chain seq x y z
N MET A 1 29.42 13.09 -20.82
CA MET A 1 29.82 12.13 -19.75
C MET A 1 29.32 12.57 -18.37
N ILE A 2 29.63 13.77 -17.90
CA ILE A 2 29.24 14.28 -16.55
C ILE A 2 27.70 14.31 -16.34
N VAL A 3 26.93 14.77 -17.35
CA VAL A 3 25.46 14.81 -17.24
C VAL A 3 24.86 13.41 -17.04
N ALA A 4 25.30 12.44 -17.84
CA ALA A 4 24.81 11.06 -17.71
C ALA A 4 25.13 10.49 -16.30
N LEU A 5 26.30 10.79 -15.76
CA LEU A 5 26.69 10.34 -14.42
C LEU A 5 25.76 10.92 -13.33
N LYS A 6 25.35 12.19 -13.44
CA LYS A 6 24.39 12.82 -12.51
C LYS A 6 23.04 12.09 -12.54
N PHE A 7 22.50 11.80 -13.74
CA PHE A 7 21.24 11.06 -13.86
C PHE A 7 21.35 9.62 -13.35
N ILE A 8 22.47 8.93 -13.59
CA ILE A 8 22.72 7.59 -13.03
C ILE A 8 22.75 7.64 -11.50
N LEU A 9 23.45 8.61 -10.91
CA LEU A 9 23.50 8.79 -9.45
C LEU A 9 22.09 9.03 -8.87
N VAL A 10 21.32 9.94 -9.48
CA VAL A 10 19.95 10.23 -9.04
C VAL A 10 19.07 8.99 -9.14
N ALA A 11 19.13 8.27 -10.25
CA ALA A 11 18.38 7.04 -10.44
C ALA A 11 18.71 5.99 -9.36
N PHE A 12 20.00 5.74 -9.12
CA PHE A 12 20.48 4.77 -8.16
C PHE A 12 20.05 5.12 -6.74
N VAL A 13 20.35 6.33 -6.27
CA VAL A 13 20.04 6.76 -4.90
C VAL A 13 18.52 6.81 -4.68
N SER A 14 17.76 7.38 -5.63
CA SER A 14 16.30 7.45 -5.54
C SER A 14 15.66 6.06 -5.51
N TYR A 15 16.16 5.13 -6.31
CA TYR A 15 15.67 3.74 -6.29
C TYR A 15 15.85 3.12 -4.91
N PHE A 16 17.04 3.19 -4.30
CA PHE A 16 17.29 2.60 -2.99
C PHE A 16 16.50 3.29 -1.88
N ILE A 17 16.36 4.60 -1.89
CA ILE A 17 15.46 5.31 -0.97
C ILE A 17 14.02 4.84 -1.18
N GLY A 18 13.59 4.65 -2.42
CA GLY A 18 12.28 4.11 -2.77
C GLY A 18 12.00 2.73 -2.17
N THR A 19 13.02 1.85 -2.07
CA THR A 19 12.87 0.49 -1.50
C THR A 19 12.52 0.48 -0.01
N ILE A 20 12.76 1.58 0.72
CA ILE A 20 12.38 1.73 2.12
C ILE A 20 10.86 1.84 2.20
N ASN A 21 10.21 0.89 2.86
CA ASN A 21 8.76 0.83 2.98
C ASN A 21 8.33 1.01 4.43
N PHE A 22 7.77 2.19 4.74
CA PHE A 22 7.37 2.55 6.10
C PHE A 22 6.20 1.71 6.62
N SER A 23 5.33 1.17 5.77
CA SER A 23 4.26 0.28 6.24
C SER A 23 4.82 -1.02 6.81
N LYS A 24 5.88 -1.59 6.20
CA LYS A 24 6.57 -2.77 6.73
C LYS A 24 7.31 -2.44 8.02
N ILE A 25 8.05 -1.34 8.03
CA ILE A 25 8.82 -0.88 9.19
C ILE A 25 7.90 -0.66 10.39
N LEU A 26 6.87 0.18 10.25
CA LEU A 26 5.96 0.50 11.34
C LEU A 26 5.15 -0.72 11.81
N SER A 27 4.72 -1.58 10.88
CA SER A 27 4.04 -2.83 11.24
C SER A 27 4.93 -3.73 12.09
N TRP A 28 6.21 -3.86 11.72
CA TRP A 28 7.16 -4.67 12.47
C TRP A 28 7.47 -4.07 13.84
N TYR A 29 7.86 -2.78 13.90
CA TYR A 29 8.26 -2.15 15.16
C TYR A 29 7.12 -1.98 16.15
N VAL A 30 5.88 -1.66 15.68
CA VAL A 30 4.76 -1.35 16.58
C VAL A 30 3.90 -2.57 16.89
N ARG A 31 3.81 -3.52 15.98
CA ARG A 31 2.90 -4.68 16.09
C ARG A 31 3.58 -6.03 16.00
N HIS A 32 4.90 -6.07 15.75
CA HIS A 32 5.69 -7.29 15.56
C HIS A 32 5.09 -8.25 14.52
N LYS A 33 4.45 -7.69 13.49
CA LYS A 33 3.75 -8.43 12.44
C LYS A 33 4.15 -7.95 11.05
N ASP A 34 4.17 -8.87 10.10
CA ASP A 34 4.41 -8.56 8.69
C ASP A 34 3.10 -8.14 8.02
N ILE A 35 2.99 -6.85 7.65
CA ILE A 35 1.81 -6.28 6.98
C ILE A 35 1.48 -6.98 5.65
N THR A 36 2.42 -7.66 5.03
CA THR A 36 2.18 -8.40 3.78
C THR A 36 1.40 -9.69 3.99
N LYS A 37 1.26 -10.15 5.24
CA LYS A 37 0.49 -11.33 5.63
C LYS A 37 -0.86 -10.98 6.26
N ILE A 38 -1.23 -9.70 6.31
CA ILE A 38 -2.41 -9.20 7.01
C ILE A 38 -3.27 -8.36 6.07
N GLY A 39 -4.58 -8.41 6.25
CA GLY A 39 -5.54 -7.64 5.48
C GLY A 39 -5.46 -7.95 3.99
N SER A 40 -5.19 -6.93 3.15
CA SER A 40 -5.05 -7.12 1.70
C SER A 40 -3.69 -7.67 1.26
N GLY A 41 -2.74 -7.85 2.17
CA GLY A 41 -1.36 -8.24 1.85
C GLY A 41 -0.52 -7.17 1.15
N ASN A 42 -1.09 -6.02 0.80
CA ASN A 42 -0.35 -4.94 0.15
C ASN A 42 0.38 -4.08 1.19
N PRO A 43 1.71 -3.88 1.10
CA PRO A 43 2.44 -3.04 2.04
C PRO A 43 2.26 -1.55 1.71
N GLY A 44 1.20 -0.94 2.24
CA GLY A 44 0.89 0.47 2.02
C GLY A 44 -0.17 1.02 2.97
N THR A 45 -0.37 2.33 2.94
CA THR A 45 -1.21 3.12 3.85
C THR A 45 -2.63 2.56 4.01
N MET A 46 -3.30 2.18 2.92
CA MET A 46 -4.67 1.68 2.98
C MET A 46 -4.78 0.31 3.68
N ASN A 47 -3.75 -0.53 3.59
CA ASN A 47 -3.71 -1.77 4.35
C ASN A 47 -3.41 -1.51 5.83
N MET A 48 -2.53 -0.53 6.12
CA MET A 48 -2.30 -0.07 7.50
C MET A 48 -3.58 0.48 8.13
N LEU A 49 -4.37 1.27 7.38
CA LEU A 49 -5.68 1.77 7.83
C LEU A 49 -6.65 0.62 8.14
N ARG A 50 -6.71 -0.37 7.26
CA ARG A 50 -7.61 -1.53 7.41
C ARG A 50 -7.21 -2.40 8.60
N SER A 51 -5.91 -2.64 8.79
CA SER A 51 -5.39 -3.60 9.78
C SER A 51 -5.12 -3.00 11.15
N TYR A 52 -4.73 -1.72 11.21
CA TYR A 52 -4.23 -1.10 12.45
C TYR A 52 -4.88 0.24 12.79
N GLY A 53 -5.83 0.70 11.96
CA GLY A 53 -6.55 1.93 12.19
C GLY A 53 -5.85 3.20 11.71
N PHE A 54 -6.47 4.36 12.03
CA PHE A 54 -6.12 5.64 11.43
C PHE A 54 -4.72 6.15 11.81
N GLY A 55 -4.30 6.02 13.08
CA GLY A 55 -3.05 6.60 13.55
C GLY A 55 -1.81 6.05 12.84
N LEU A 56 -1.66 4.70 12.77
CA LEU A 56 -0.54 4.06 12.07
C LEU A 56 -0.61 4.25 10.54
N ALA A 57 -1.82 4.33 9.99
CA ALA A 57 -1.99 4.63 8.57
C ALA A 57 -1.55 6.06 8.24
N LEU A 58 -1.94 7.05 9.06
CA LEU A 58 -1.54 8.44 8.87
C LEU A 58 -0.03 8.59 8.98
N LEU A 59 0.58 7.99 10.01
CA LEU A 59 2.05 8.02 10.18
C LEU A 59 2.75 7.39 8.97
N THR A 60 2.26 6.25 8.49
CA THR A 60 2.78 5.61 7.26
C THR A 60 2.66 6.53 6.05
N PHE A 61 1.49 7.17 5.87
CA PHE A 61 1.25 8.09 4.77
C PHE A 61 2.21 9.27 4.79
N VAL A 62 2.31 9.95 5.93
CA VAL A 62 3.19 11.12 6.09
C VAL A 62 4.66 10.74 5.84
N ALA A 63 5.12 9.61 6.37
CA ALA A 63 6.49 9.14 6.17
C ALA A 63 6.80 8.83 4.70
N GLU A 64 5.87 8.16 3.98
CA GLU A 64 6.04 7.86 2.55
C GLU A 64 6.00 9.13 1.68
N VAL A 65 5.10 10.06 1.98
CA VAL A 65 4.99 11.37 1.32
C VAL A 65 6.28 12.17 1.52
N ALA A 66 6.72 12.31 2.77
CA ALA A 66 7.92 13.06 3.10
C ALA A 66 9.17 12.45 2.44
N LYS A 67 9.34 11.13 2.54
CA LYS A 67 10.44 10.42 1.88
C LYS A 67 10.51 10.76 0.39
N ALA A 68 9.39 10.62 -0.33
CA ALA A 68 9.38 10.83 -1.76
C ALA A 68 9.60 12.30 -2.12
N GLY A 69 8.85 13.21 -1.50
CA GLY A 69 8.93 14.65 -1.80
C GLY A 69 10.28 15.26 -1.45
N LEU A 70 10.81 14.96 -0.25
CA LEU A 70 12.12 15.47 0.16
C LEU A 70 13.26 14.97 -0.73
N THR A 71 13.24 13.70 -1.14
CA THR A 71 14.27 13.18 -2.06
C THR A 71 14.24 13.91 -3.40
N CYS A 72 13.05 14.13 -3.98
CA CYS A 72 12.92 14.90 -5.22
C CYS A 72 13.43 16.34 -5.06
N LEU A 73 13.07 16.98 -3.95
CA LEU A 73 13.48 18.34 -3.66
C LEU A 73 15.01 18.46 -3.48
N ILE A 74 15.62 17.53 -2.72
CA ILE A 74 17.08 17.49 -2.53
C ILE A 74 17.79 17.41 -3.87
N PHE A 75 17.39 16.50 -4.76
CA PHE A 75 18.04 16.39 -6.07
C PHE A 75 17.84 17.61 -6.97
N LYS A 76 16.67 18.26 -6.90
CA LYS A 76 16.43 19.55 -7.60
C LYS A 76 17.37 20.64 -7.07
N LEU A 77 17.62 20.67 -5.76
CA LEU A 77 18.55 21.64 -5.15
C LEU A 77 20.02 21.32 -5.46
N CYS A 78 20.38 20.02 -5.52
CA CYS A 78 21.75 19.60 -5.86
C CYS A 78 22.10 19.82 -7.35
N PHE A 79 21.10 19.76 -8.23
CA PHE A 79 21.27 19.87 -9.68
C PHE A 79 20.28 20.87 -10.28
N PRO A 80 20.37 22.16 -9.89
CA PRO A 80 19.40 23.19 -10.27
C PRO A 80 19.32 23.43 -11.78
N GLU A 81 20.38 23.13 -12.54
CA GLU A 81 20.43 23.25 -13.98
C GLU A 81 19.41 22.38 -14.72
N PHE A 82 18.91 21.32 -14.12
CA PHE A 82 17.88 20.45 -14.69
C PHE A 82 16.48 20.76 -14.16
N GLY A 83 16.36 21.59 -13.14
CA GLY A 83 15.08 22.10 -12.62
C GLY A 83 14.05 21.00 -12.32
N GLN A 84 12.88 21.09 -12.99
CA GLN A 84 11.80 20.14 -12.79
C GLN A 84 12.07 18.75 -13.40
N LEU A 85 12.94 18.67 -14.41
CA LEU A 85 13.28 17.38 -15.02
C LEU A 85 13.93 16.43 -14.02
N ILE A 86 14.96 16.89 -13.31
CA ILE A 86 15.66 16.03 -12.31
C ILE A 86 14.76 15.69 -11.13
N TYR A 87 13.86 16.59 -10.77
CA TYR A 87 12.85 16.39 -9.73
C TYR A 87 11.94 15.20 -10.07
N PHE A 88 11.29 15.22 -11.22
CA PHE A 88 10.39 14.15 -11.64
C PHE A 88 11.14 12.86 -11.98
N PHE A 89 12.37 12.97 -12.47
CA PHE A 89 13.24 11.83 -12.71
C PHE A 89 13.55 11.09 -11.38
N ALA A 90 13.90 11.81 -10.32
CA ALA A 90 14.06 11.23 -9.00
C ALA A 90 12.77 10.57 -8.52
N GLY A 91 11.61 11.23 -8.70
CA GLY A 91 10.29 10.69 -8.38
C GLY A 91 9.99 9.37 -9.09
N LEU A 92 10.37 9.25 -10.35
CA LEU A 92 10.22 8.02 -11.12
C LEU A 92 10.98 6.86 -10.47
N PHE A 93 12.25 7.06 -10.11
CA PHE A 93 13.06 6.01 -9.53
C PHE A 93 12.70 5.68 -8.09
N ILE A 94 12.20 6.65 -7.30
CA ILE A 94 11.58 6.36 -5.99
C ILE A 94 10.38 5.44 -6.17
N MET A 95 9.51 5.73 -7.13
CA MET A 95 8.33 4.90 -7.41
C MET A 95 8.71 3.51 -7.87
N ILE A 96 9.69 3.37 -8.76
CA ILE A 96 10.21 2.06 -9.20
C ILE A 96 10.75 1.28 -8.00
N GLY A 97 11.56 1.91 -7.13
CA GLY A 97 12.09 1.28 -5.93
C GLY A 97 10.99 0.84 -4.95
N TYR A 98 9.96 1.66 -4.75
CA TYR A 98 8.83 1.33 -3.88
C TYR A 98 7.97 0.19 -4.43
N ILE A 99 7.75 0.18 -5.75
CA ILE A 99 6.92 -0.82 -6.44
C ILE A 99 7.67 -2.14 -6.60
N PHE A 100 8.97 -2.07 -6.89
CA PHE A 100 9.82 -3.22 -7.18
C PHE A 100 11.08 -3.25 -6.30
N PRO A 101 10.94 -3.32 -4.95
CA PRO A 101 12.08 -3.32 -4.05
C PRO A 101 12.87 -4.62 -4.15
N VAL A 102 14.18 -4.52 -4.39
CA VAL A 102 15.09 -5.66 -4.53
C VAL A 102 15.06 -6.58 -3.30
N TRP A 103 15.01 -6.01 -2.09
CA TRP A 103 14.97 -6.75 -0.81
C TRP A 103 13.72 -7.59 -0.60
N SER A 104 12.66 -7.33 -1.35
CA SER A 104 11.36 -8.03 -1.24
C SER A 104 11.06 -8.82 -2.50
N LYS A 105 12.09 -9.30 -3.22
CA LYS A 105 11.94 -10.05 -4.48
C LYS A 105 11.05 -9.31 -5.47
N PHE A 106 11.23 -7.99 -5.59
CA PHE A 106 10.46 -7.08 -6.44
C PHE A 106 8.94 -7.03 -6.15
N LYS A 107 8.54 -7.43 -4.94
CA LYS A 107 7.14 -7.39 -4.49
C LYS A 107 6.95 -6.24 -3.50
N GLY A 108 6.64 -5.06 -4.01
CA GLY A 108 6.38 -3.85 -3.23
C GLY A 108 4.93 -3.42 -3.22
N GLY A 109 4.69 -2.23 -2.69
CA GLY A 109 3.38 -1.57 -2.63
C GLY A 109 2.93 -1.01 -3.97
N LYS A 110 1.88 -0.18 -3.93
CA LYS A 110 1.31 0.47 -5.12
C LYS A 110 1.85 1.87 -5.38
N GLY A 111 2.42 2.53 -4.37
CA GLY A 111 3.10 3.80 -4.50
C GLY A 111 2.22 5.06 -4.44
N VAL A 112 0.92 4.98 -4.13
CA VAL A 112 0.01 6.14 -4.09
C VAL A 112 0.53 7.24 -3.16
N ALA A 113 1.02 6.89 -1.97
CA ALA A 113 1.58 7.85 -1.02
C ALA A 113 2.90 8.47 -1.52
N CYS A 114 3.78 7.69 -2.15
CA CYS A 114 4.99 8.22 -2.77
C CYS A 114 4.65 9.17 -3.93
N PHE A 115 3.68 8.81 -4.77
CA PHE A 115 3.18 9.68 -5.84
C PHE A 115 2.65 11.00 -5.26
N ALA A 116 1.84 10.93 -4.19
CA ALA A 116 1.38 12.11 -3.49
C ALA A 116 2.56 12.99 -3.02
N GLY A 117 3.62 12.38 -2.48
CA GLY A 117 4.83 13.10 -2.07
C GLY A 117 5.51 13.83 -3.21
N VAL A 118 5.66 13.17 -4.38
CA VAL A 118 6.23 13.81 -5.57
C VAL A 118 5.44 15.06 -5.97
N PHE A 119 4.13 15.05 -5.91
CA PHE A 119 3.32 16.20 -6.32
C PHE A 119 3.14 17.24 -5.21
N LEU A 120 3.02 16.85 -3.95
CA LEU A 120 2.87 17.77 -2.81
C LEU A 120 4.13 18.59 -2.51
N PHE A 121 5.30 18.16 -2.96
CA PHE A 121 6.55 18.93 -2.83
C PHE A 121 6.97 19.59 -4.16
N SER A 122 6.14 19.52 -5.21
CA SER A 122 6.37 20.15 -6.50
C SER A 122 6.01 21.64 -6.48
N ASN A 123 6.24 22.33 -7.59
CA ASN A 123 5.86 23.74 -7.74
C ASN A 123 4.36 24.00 -7.62
N LEU A 124 3.52 22.98 -7.91
CA LEU A 124 2.06 23.03 -7.76
C LEU A 124 1.56 22.36 -6.48
N TRP A 125 2.33 22.43 -5.40
CA TRP A 125 1.97 21.79 -4.12
C TRP A 125 0.56 22.19 -3.62
N TYR A 126 0.16 23.44 -3.81
CA TYR A 126 -1.17 23.94 -3.41
C TYR A 126 -2.31 23.31 -4.22
N VAL A 127 -2.10 23.09 -5.53
CA VAL A 127 -3.07 22.36 -6.37
C VAL A 127 -3.14 20.89 -5.96
N ALA A 128 -1.98 20.29 -5.74
CA ALA A 128 -1.90 18.88 -5.28
C ALA A 128 -2.58 18.70 -3.92
N LEU A 129 -2.41 19.66 -2.99
CA LEU A 129 -3.05 19.65 -1.68
C LEU A 129 -4.57 19.84 -1.78
N ALA A 130 -5.02 20.81 -2.58
CA ALA A 130 -6.46 21.03 -2.80
C ALA A 130 -7.12 19.79 -3.43
N TRP A 131 -6.49 19.20 -4.45
CA TRP A 131 -6.98 17.99 -5.10
C TRP A 131 -6.95 16.77 -4.15
N PHE A 132 -5.93 16.69 -3.30
CA PHE A 132 -5.88 15.68 -2.23
C PHE A 132 -7.05 15.82 -1.26
N ALA A 133 -7.36 17.04 -0.82
CA ALA A 133 -8.49 17.31 0.07
C ALA A 133 -9.83 16.92 -0.56
N ILE A 134 -10.04 17.23 -1.84
CA ILE A 134 -11.23 16.81 -2.59
C ILE A 134 -11.31 15.28 -2.64
N CYS A 135 -10.23 14.59 -3.01
CA CYS A 135 -10.19 13.13 -3.07
C CYS A 135 -10.39 12.49 -1.68
N PHE A 136 -9.89 13.14 -0.62
CA PHE A 136 -10.10 12.68 0.74
C PHE A 136 -11.58 12.79 1.17
N VAL A 137 -12.26 13.87 0.80
CA VAL A 137 -13.70 14.01 1.02
C VAL A 137 -14.47 12.96 0.19
N LEU A 138 -14.08 12.73 -1.06
CA LEU A 138 -14.70 11.68 -1.89
C LEU A 138 -14.52 10.29 -1.28
N LEU A 139 -13.42 10.01 -0.57
CA LEU A 139 -13.20 8.74 0.12
C LEU A 139 -14.26 8.45 1.19
N ILE A 140 -14.88 9.49 1.78
CA ILE A 140 -15.96 9.35 2.77
C ILE A 140 -17.24 8.79 2.11
N PHE A 141 -17.45 9.09 0.82
CA PHE A 141 -18.64 8.67 0.07
C PHE A 141 -18.37 7.40 -0.76
N ILE A 142 -17.14 7.23 -1.24
CA ILE A 142 -16.72 6.12 -2.11
C ILE A 142 -15.81 5.21 -1.31
N ASP A 143 -16.31 4.11 -0.78
CA ASP A 143 -15.56 3.16 0.04
C ASP A 143 -14.48 2.37 -0.71
N TYR A 144 -14.25 2.65 -2.00
CA TYR A 144 -13.27 1.97 -2.82
C TYR A 144 -11.99 2.80 -3.00
N GLY A 145 -10.96 2.51 -2.21
CA GLY A 145 -9.69 3.25 -2.25
C GLY A 145 -8.96 3.21 -3.59
N CYS A 146 -9.18 2.21 -4.44
CA CYS A 146 -8.60 2.18 -5.78
C CYS A 146 -9.20 3.25 -6.71
N ILE A 147 -10.52 3.50 -6.63
CA ILE A 147 -11.18 4.56 -7.41
C ILE A 147 -10.60 5.92 -7.02
N ILE A 148 -10.52 6.20 -5.72
CA ILE A 148 -9.94 7.45 -5.21
C ILE A 148 -8.48 7.60 -5.65
N SER A 149 -7.71 6.51 -5.62
CA SER A 149 -6.32 6.54 -6.11
C SER A 149 -6.23 6.91 -7.59
N PHE A 150 -7.08 6.34 -8.44
CA PHE A 150 -7.11 6.68 -9.88
C PHE A 150 -7.54 8.12 -10.13
N THR A 151 -8.56 8.59 -9.41
CA THR A 151 -9.02 9.99 -9.50
C THR A 151 -7.91 10.94 -9.10
N TYR A 152 -7.23 10.68 -7.97
CA TYR A 152 -6.15 11.51 -7.48
C TYR A 152 -4.98 11.58 -8.46
N ILE A 153 -4.48 10.42 -8.89
CA ILE A 153 -3.30 10.30 -9.75
C ILE A 153 -3.60 10.84 -11.15
N GLY A 154 -4.76 10.48 -11.72
CA GLY A 154 -5.16 10.93 -13.05
C GLY A 154 -5.35 12.44 -13.12
N GLY A 155 -6.03 13.03 -12.12
CA GLY A 155 -6.22 14.47 -12.05
C GLY A 155 -4.90 15.24 -11.96
N LEU A 156 -3.96 14.77 -11.13
CA LEU A 156 -2.63 15.40 -11.04
C LEU A 156 -1.80 15.21 -12.30
N ALA A 157 -1.84 14.02 -12.93
CA ALA A 157 -1.11 13.79 -14.18
C ALA A 157 -1.59 14.69 -15.29
N ILE A 158 -2.89 14.86 -15.45
CA ILE A 158 -3.48 15.78 -16.45
C ILE A 158 -3.15 17.23 -16.09
N GLY A 159 -3.43 17.66 -14.86
CA GLY A 159 -3.23 19.03 -14.42
C GLY A 159 -1.77 19.49 -14.53
N TYR A 160 -0.84 18.63 -14.11
CA TYR A 160 0.59 18.97 -14.21
C TYR A 160 1.11 18.94 -15.66
N THR A 161 0.59 18.05 -16.49
CA THR A 161 0.90 18.07 -17.94
C THR A 161 0.46 19.39 -18.56
N ILE A 162 -0.76 19.85 -18.31
CA ILE A 162 -1.24 21.13 -18.82
C ILE A 162 -0.34 22.27 -18.32
N TYR A 163 -0.01 22.28 -17.03
CA TYR A 163 0.86 23.31 -16.43
C TYR A 163 2.23 23.42 -17.11
N VAL A 164 2.96 22.30 -17.29
CA VAL A 164 4.32 22.37 -17.83
C VAL A 164 4.36 22.85 -19.27
N TRP A 165 3.28 22.64 -20.03
CA TRP A 165 3.15 23.13 -21.41
C TRP A 165 2.71 24.59 -21.47
N LEU A 166 1.78 25.02 -20.63
CA LEU A 166 1.33 26.41 -20.61
C LEU A 166 2.40 27.38 -20.11
N GLU A 167 3.16 26.97 -19.08
CA GLU A 167 4.23 27.78 -18.49
C GLU A 167 5.58 27.68 -19.27
N GLY A 168 5.62 26.89 -20.34
CA GLY A 168 6.85 26.72 -21.11
C GLY A 168 8.02 26.15 -20.30
N VAL A 169 7.71 25.24 -19.34
CA VAL A 169 8.73 24.65 -18.46
C VAL A 169 9.80 23.92 -19.28
N ALA A 170 11.07 24.19 -18.98
CA ALA A 170 12.17 23.50 -19.63
C ALA A 170 12.00 21.98 -19.57
N TYR A 171 12.22 21.30 -20.69
CA TYR A 171 12.04 19.84 -20.84
C TYR A 171 10.59 19.35 -20.62
N ALA A 172 9.56 20.18 -20.91
CA ALA A 172 8.14 19.85 -20.71
C ALA A 172 7.77 18.47 -21.29
N TRP A 173 8.26 18.14 -22.49
CA TRP A 173 8.01 16.85 -23.12
C TRP A 173 8.53 15.66 -22.29
N ALA A 174 9.75 15.75 -21.75
CA ALA A 174 10.37 14.69 -20.94
C ALA A 174 9.66 14.54 -19.59
N ILE A 175 9.29 15.67 -18.97
CA ILE A 175 8.50 15.68 -17.72
C ILE A 175 7.14 15.03 -17.97
N THR A 176 6.47 15.37 -19.06
CA THR A 176 5.19 14.76 -19.45
C THR A 176 5.33 13.26 -19.61
N VAL A 177 6.34 12.77 -20.33
CA VAL A 177 6.60 11.33 -20.46
C VAL A 177 6.79 10.67 -19.10
N ILE A 178 7.58 11.25 -18.21
CA ILE A 178 7.81 10.71 -16.85
C ILE A 178 6.49 10.64 -16.06
N ILE A 179 5.66 11.68 -16.07
CA ILE A 179 4.39 11.72 -15.37
C ILE A 179 3.45 10.61 -15.87
N TRP A 180 3.36 10.42 -17.18
CA TRP A 180 2.52 9.37 -17.74
C TRP A 180 3.08 7.95 -17.53
N VAL A 181 4.40 7.80 -17.48
CA VAL A 181 5.03 6.52 -17.04
C VAL A 181 4.70 6.23 -15.58
N LEU A 182 4.75 7.24 -14.69
CA LEU A 182 4.32 7.10 -13.30
C LEU A 182 2.85 6.67 -13.20
N PHE A 183 1.98 7.30 -13.99
CA PHE A 183 0.57 6.92 -14.07
C PHE A 183 0.38 5.48 -14.54
N ALA A 184 1.07 5.08 -15.62
CA ALA A 184 1.00 3.73 -16.16
C ALA A 184 1.48 2.66 -15.14
N LEU A 185 2.57 2.93 -14.43
CA LEU A 185 3.07 2.06 -13.35
C LEU A 185 2.02 1.87 -12.24
N MET A 186 1.30 2.94 -11.90
CA MET A 186 0.24 2.88 -10.91
C MET A 186 -0.95 2.04 -11.39
N ILE A 187 -1.41 2.21 -12.62
CA ILE A 187 -2.47 1.39 -13.23
C ILE A 187 -2.03 -0.09 -13.22
N PHE A 188 -0.80 -0.37 -13.67
CA PHE A 188 -0.25 -1.72 -13.66
C PHE A 188 -0.31 -2.36 -12.26
N LYS A 189 0.09 -1.64 -11.21
CA LYS A 189 0.06 -2.16 -9.83
C LYS A 189 -1.34 -2.29 -9.24
N HIS A 190 -2.33 -1.66 -9.84
CA HIS A 190 -3.73 -1.79 -9.45
C HIS A 190 -4.52 -2.83 -10.27
N HIS A 191 -3.89 -3.58 -11.19
CA HIS A 191 -4.59 -4.55 -12.03
C HIS A 191 -5.46 -5.53 -11.22
N GLY A 192 -4.96 -6.02 -10.08
CA GLY A 192 -5.73 -6.91 -9.20
C GLY A 192 -6.95 -6.23 -8.56
N ASN A 193 -6.87 -4.92 -8.24
CA ASN A 193 -8.01 -4.17 -7.74
C ASN A 193 -9.03 -3.89 -8.85
N ILE A 194 -8.56 -3.57 -10.04
CA ILE A 194 -9.40 -3.37 -11.23
C ILE A 194 -10.20 -4.65 -11.49
N LYS A 195 -9.54 -5.81 -11.51
CA LYS A 195 -10.22 -7.10 -11.69
C LYS A 195 -11.27 -7.36 -10.61
N ARG A 196 -10.96 -7.09 -9.32
CA ARG A 196 -11.93 -7.25 -8.23
C ARG A 196 -13.06 -6.22 -8.30
N LEU A 197 -12.78 -5.00 -8.77
CA LEU A 197 -13.83 -3.99 -8.94
C LEU A 197 -14.84 -4.42 -10.01
N PHE A 198 -14.39 -4.93 -11.16
CA PHE A 198 -15.26 -5.48 -12.20
C PHE A 198 -16.06 -6.70 -11.73
N ASN A 199 -15.47 -7.53 -10.87
CA ASN A 199 -16.13 -8.71 -10.30
C ASN A 199 -16.96 -8.40 -9.05
N HIS A 200 -17.13 -7.12 -8.66
CA HIS A 200 -17.82 -6.68 -7.45
C HIS A 200 -17.28 -7.29 -6.13
N THR A 201 -16.01 -7.70 -6.12
CA THR A 201 -15.32 -8.33 -4.96
C THR A 201 -14.22 -7.44 -4.38
N GLU A 202 -14.16 -6.15 -4.76
CA GLU A 202 -13.15 -5.24 -4.21
C GLU A 202 -13.45 -4.89 -2.74
N ASN A 203 -12.41 -4.90 -1.93
CA ASN A 203 -12.48 -4.65 -0.50
C ASN A 203 -12.90 -3.20 -0.20
N LYS A 204 -14.01 -3.01 0.47
CA LYS A 204 -14.42 -1.72 1.02
C LYS A 204 -13.51 -1.31 2.18
N ILE A 205 -13.35 0.00 2.39
CA ILE A 205 -12.48 0.55 3.43
C ILE A 205 -13.23 0.77 4.73
N ASP A 206 -14.55 1.00 4.66
CA ASP A 206 -15.38 1.45 5.78
C ASP A 206 -14.76 2.66 6.51
N PHE A 207 -14.49 3.70 5.71
CA PHE A 207 -13.81 4.89 6.23
C PHE A 207 -14.65 5.65 7.25
N LYS A 208 -15.98 5.72 7.04
CA LYS A 208 -16.92 6.38 7.96
C LYS A 208 -16.92 5.73 9.34
N GLY A 209 -17.01 4.39 9.40
CA GLY A 209 -17.00 3.65 10.66
C GLY A 209 -15.69 3.83 11.42
N LYS A 210 -14.55 3.82 10.70
CA LYS A 210 -13.24 4.03 11.33
C LYS A 210 -13.05 5.46 11.82
N LEU A 211 -13.56 6.45 11.11
CA LEU A 211 -13.50 7.85 11.54
C LEU A 211 -14.38 8.07 12.79
N LYS A 212 -15.60 7.50 12.80
CA LYS A 212 -16.50 7.57 13.96
C LYS A 212 -15.83 7.00 15.22
N LYS A 213 -15.14 5.85 15.13
CA LYS A 213 -14.40 5.26 16.26
C LYS A 213 -13.33 6.19 16.82
N VAL A 214 -12.59 6.91 15.97
CA VAL A 214 -11.56 7.87 16.42
C VAL A 214 -12.17 9.04 17.19
N PHE A 215 -13.31 9.57 16.71
CA PHE A 215 -13.97 10.72 17.36
C PHE A 215 -14.73 10.33 18.64
N CYS A 216 -15.37 9.14 18.68
CA CYS A 216 -16.02 8.64 19.90
C CYS A 216 -15.02 8.37 21.01
N HIS A 217 -13.85 7.80 20.68
CA HIS A 217 -12.80 7.54 21.68
C HIS A 217 -12.24 8.83 22.31
N LYS A 218 -12.24 9.96 21.55
CA LYS A 218 -11.85 11.28 22.08
C LYS A 218 -12.89 11.92 22.98
N LYS A 219 -14.18 11.54 22.87
CA LYS A 219 -15.26 12.11 23.69
C LYS A 219 -15.47 11.42 25.03
N GLY A 220 -14.66 10.40 25.38
CA GLY A 220 -14.80 9.69 26.66
C GLY A 220 -16.11 8.92 26.83
N GLU A 221 -16.89 8.76 25.78
CA GLU A 221 -18.04 7.87 25.79
C GLU A 221 -17.50 6.43 25.74
N GLN A 222 -17.60 5.73 26.86
CA GLN A 222 -17.50 4.27 26.90
C GLN A 222 -18.62 3.72 26.00
N ILE A 223 -18.30 3.42 24.76
CA ILE A 223 -19.18 2.63 23.91
C ILE A 223 -19.17 1.25 24.54
N ILE A 224 -20.27 0.90 25.21
CA ILE A 224 -20.53 -0.44 25.72
C ILE A 224 -20.23 -1.39 24.57
N GLU A 225 -19.40 -2.40 24.82
CA GLU A 225 -18.92 -3.39 23.83
C GLU A 225 -20.05 -4.19 23.15
N GLU A 226 -21.30 -3.98 23.52
CA GLU A 226 -22.46 -4.70 22.98
C GLU A 226 -22.84 -4.37 21.53
N GLU A 227 -22.47 -3.22 20.98
CA GLU A 227 -22.79 -2.90 19.57
C GLU A 227 -21.74 -3.41 18.55
N CYS A 228 -20.68 -4.04 18.98
CA CYS A 228 -19.63 -4.59 18.10
C CYS A 228 -19.73 -6.11 17.86
N VAL A 229 -20.72 -6.79 18.43
CA VAL A 229 -20.85 -8.27 18.36
C VAL A 229 -21.68 -8.73 17.15
N ASP A 230 -22.48 -7.86 16.54
CA ASP A 230 -23.45 -8.25 15.50
C ASP A 230 -22.96 -8.09 14.06
N GLN A 231 -21.74 -8.45 13.72
CA GLN A 231 -21.37 -8.77 12.33
C GLN A 231 -20.24 -9.79 12.25
N LYS A 232 -20.50 -11.00 12.76
CA LYS A 232 -19.82 -12.17 12.24
C LYS A 232 -20.62 -12.70 11.04
N PRO A 233 -19.99 -12.99 9.91
CA PRO A 233 -20.65 -13.82 8.90
C PRO A 233 -20.78 -15.23 9.47
N GLU A 234 -22.01 -15.70 9.52
CA GLU A 234 -22.36 -17.11 9.80
C GLU A 234 -21.68 -18.01 8.76
N THR A 235 -20.69 -18.74 9.20
CA THR A 235 -20.34 -20.04 8.65
C THR A 235 -20.00 -20.93 9.84
N GLU A 236 -21.04 -21.35 10.55
CA GLU A 236 -20.97 -22.53 11.40
C GLU A 236 -20.77 -23.75 10.51
N ILE A 237 -19.59 -24.30 10.56
CA ILE A 237 -19.37 -25.70 10.16
C ILE A 237 -19.91 -26.53 11.34
N VAL A 238 -21.09 -27.08 11.13
CA VAL A 238 -21.67 -28.11 12.01
C VAL A 238 -20.77 -29.33 11.93
N ILE A 239 -19.96 -29.55 12.97
CA ILE A 239 -19.27 -30.81 13.18
C ILE A 239 -20.26 -31.70 13.92
N GLU A 240 -20.86 -32.62 13.21
CA GLU A 240 -21.66 -33.72 13.84
C GLU A 240 -20.76 -34.55 14.76
N PRO A 241 -21.21 -34.84 16.01
CA PRO A 241 -20.46 -35.72 16.89
C PRO A 241 -20.62 -37.18 16.43
N LYS A 242 -19.49 -37.84 16.22
CA LYS A 242 -19.44 -39.31 16.02
C LYS A 242 -20.08 -40.03 17.22
N PRO A 243 -20.91 -41.05 16.97
CA PRO A 243 -21.55 -41.81 18.06
C PRO A 243 -20.52 -42.64 18.83
N THR A 244 -20.58 -42.50 20.13
CA THR A 244 -19.89 -43.31 21.12
C THR A 244 -20.54 -44.69 21.14
N ASN A 245 -19.81 -45.72 20.76
CA ASN A 245 -20.21 -47.09 21.05
C ASN A 245 -19.51 -47.56 22.33
N GLN A 246 -20.34 -47.84 23.33
CA GLN A 246 -19.98 -48.54 24.56
C GLN A 246 -20.04 -50.06 24.37
N GLN A 247 -19.10 -50.72 25.07
CA GLN A 247 -19.16 -52.07 25.62
C GLN A 247 -19.06 -53.23 24.62
N THR A 248 -18.27 -54.25 24.90
CA THR A 248 -18.20 -55.12 26.08
C THR A 248 -16.89 -55.89 26.10
N ASP A 249 -16.48 -56.21 27.32
CA ASP A 249 -15.43 -57.15 27.73
C ASP A 249 -15.53 -58.54 27.09
N SER A 250 -14.38 -59.14 26.83
CA SER A 250 -14.02 -60.47 27.40
C SER A 250 -12.80 -61.07 26.71
N GLU A 251 -11.82 -61.35 27.57
CA GLU A 251 -10.96 -62.52 27.69
C GLU A 251 -10.05 -63.00 26.58
N VAL A 252 -8.76 -62.90 26.92
CA VAL A 252 -7.79 -64.01 27.09
C VAL A 252 -7.41 -64.82 25.83
N GLN A 253 -6.21 -64.72 25.39
CA GLN A 253 -5.16 -65.75 25.38
C GLN A 253 -3.97 -65.35 24.48
N LYS A 254 -2.79 -65.32 25.09
CA LYS A 254 -1.46 -65.61 24.50
C LYS A 254 -1.33 -67.16 24.37
N PRO A 255 -0.31 -67.74 23.75
CA PRO A 255 0.89 -67.20 23.14
C PRO A 255 1.41 -68.00 21.89
N GLN A 256 2.68 -67.72 21.53
CA GLN A 256 3.70 -68.54 20.87
C GLN A 256 3.85 -68.38 19.36
N ASP A 257 4.96 -67.78 19.00
CA ASP A 257 6.29 -68.30 18.56
C ASP A 257 6.34 -68.72 17.07
N GLU A 258 7.36 -68.24 16.49
CA GLU A 258 8.36 -68.82 15.61
C GLU A 258 8.65 -68.07 14.30
N GLU A 259 9.82 -67.56 14.34
CA GLU A 259 10.94 -67.78 13.41
C GLU A 259 10.93 -67.22 12.03
N THR A 260 11.92 -66.37 11.83
CA THR A 260 12.65 -66.11 10.57
C THR A 260 13.09 -67.41 9.86
N PRO A 261 13.47 -67.47 8.58
CA PRO A 261 14.61 -66.72 8.05
C PRO A 261 14.60 -66.31 6.57
N LYS A 262 15.46 -65.32 6.26
CA LYS A 262 16.46 -65.15 5.19
C LYS A 262 16.21 -65.62 3.72
N GLN A 263 16.76 -64.74 2.86
CA GLN A 263 17.40 -64.95 1.53
C GLN A 263 16.38 -64.99 0.34
N ASP A 264 16.52 -64.19 -0.72
CA ASP A 264 17.76 -63.80 -1.49
C ASP A 264 17.64 -62.34 -1.99
#